data_1585ac9dd4bc3a9cac272517158a6169
#
_entry.id   1585ac9dd4bc3a9cac272517158a6169
#
_cell.length_a   1.000
_cell.length_b   1.000
_cell.length_c   1.000
_cell.angle_alpha   90.00
_cell.angle_beta   90.00
_cell.angle_gamma   90.00
#
_symmetry.space_group_name_H-M   'P 1'
#
loop_
_entity.id
_entity.type
_entity.pdbx_description
1 polymer ?
#
loop_
_entity_poly.entity_id
_entity_poly.type
_entity_poly.pdbx_seq_one_letter_code
_entity_poly.pdbx_strand_id
1 'polypeptide(L)'
;MRILAGPNGSGKSSLRNIVDLHWGVFVNADEIEKQLREQQFLDVAEYGITDVDWNAFLDKYEALTKQKQLRCERDNLSYANHTIRVVDGAKVDSYLACVVAEFIRFELLEAKGNVTFTIETVMSHESKLDFMRAAKEKGFRVYLYYVSTSSPEINVGRVATRVQKGGHNVSEDKIRSRYVKSLQHLHDAILLSDRAYIFDNSTSSHRWIAEYDGATGQITYKMDAVPSWVITYVNQPK
;
A
#
# COMPACT_ATOMS: atom_id res chain seq x y z
N MET A 1 -13.02 0.33 2.67
CA MET A 1 -11.60 0.05 2.32
C MET A 1 -10.68 0.66 3.36
N ARG A 2 -9.57 0.00 3.70
CA ARG A 2 -8.51 0.54 4.56
C ARG A 2 -7.19 0.65 3.78
N ILE A 3 -6.37 1.63 4.15
CA ILE A 3 -5.05 1.84 3.56
C ILE A 3 -4.04 1.93 4.70
N LEU A 4 -3.12 0.98 4.74
CA LEU A 4 -1.98 0.99 5.64
C LEU A 4 -0.79 1.56 4.87
N ALA A 5 -0.45 2.81 5.11
CA ALA A 5 0.50 3.58 4.32
C ALA A 5 1.70 4.08 5.10
N GLY A 6 2.77 4.39 4.37
CA GLY A 6 3.98 4.99 4.92
C GLY A 6 5.26 4.44 4.31
N PRO A 7 6.40 5.12 4.51
CA PRO A 7 7.68 4.75 3.90
C PRO A 7 8.15 3.32 4.23
N ASN A 8 9.08 2.79 3.44
CA ASN A 8 9.74 1.54 3.77
C ASN A 8 10.46 1.67 5.13
N GLY A 9 10.34 0.68 6.00
CA GLY A 9 10.95 0.70 7.35
C GLY A 9 10.22 1.56 8.39
N SER A 10 9.08 2.19 8.06
CA SER A 10 8.31 3.00 9.02
C SER A 10 7.59 2.19 10.10
N GLY A 11 7.39 0.87 9.92
CA GLY A 11 6.73 0.01 10.90
C GLY A 11 5.25 -0.25 10.63
N LYS A 12 4.81 -0.20 9.36
CA LYS A 12 3.43 -0.52 8.97
C LYS A 12 2.97 -1.89 9.47
N SER A 13 3.74 -2.94 9.16
CA SER A 13 3.40 -4.31 9.55
C SER A 13 3.33 -4.48 11.08
N SER A 14 4.19 -3.79 11.84
CA SER A 14 4.11 -3.79 13.32
C SER A 14 2.86 -3.05 13.81
N LEU A 15 2.45 -1.94 13.17
CA LEU A 15 1.19 -1.27 13.50
C LEU A 15 0.00 -2.19 13.28
N ARG A 16 -0.01 -2.93 12.16
CA ARG A 16 -1.07 -3.92 11.87
C ARG A 16 -1.28 -4.91 13.02
N ASN A 17 -0.20 -5.34 13.67
CA ASN A 17 -0.24 -6.31 14.76
C ASN A 17 -0.69 -5.72 16.10
N ILE A 18 -0.57 -4.40 16.28
CA ILE A 18 -0.89 -3.70 17.53
C ILE A 18 -2.33 -3.19 17.53
N VAL A 19 -2.79 -2.74 16.36
CA VAL A 19 -4.14 -2.19 16.24
C VAL A 19 -5.14 -3.34 16.10
N ASP A 20 -6.01 -3.49 17.10
CA ASP A 20 -7.08 -4.48 17.11
C ASP A 20 -8.20 -4.07 16.14
N LEU A 21 -8.02 -4.45 14.87
CA LEU A 21 -8.97 -4.18 13.79
C LEU A 21 -9.18 -5.42 12.93
N HIS A 22 -10.42 -5.60 12.49
CA HIS A 22 -10.69 -6.54 11.40
C HIS A 22 -10.22 -5.92 10.07
N TRP A 23 -9.00 -6.28 9.63
CA TRP A 23 -8.39 -5.72 8.41
C TRP A 23 -9.08 -6.17 7.11
N GLY A 24 -9.92 -7.20 7.16
CA GLY A 24 -10.54 -7.80 5.97
C GLY A 24 -9.53 -8.49 5.06
N VAL A 25 -9.83 -8.55 3.78
CA VAL A 25 -8.89 -9.06 2.77
C VAL A 25 -7.67 -8.17 2.72
N PHE A 26 -6.48 -8.73 2.95
CA PHE A 26 -5.24 -7.94 3.05
C PHE A 26 -4.39 -8.10 1.79
N VAL A 27 -4.10 -7.00 1.10
CA VAL A 27 -3.33 -7.00 -0.15
C VAL A 27 -1.99 -6.31 0.07
N ASN A 28 -0.92 -7.09 0.04
CA ASN A 28 0.46 -6.62 0.19
C ASN A 28 1.34 -7.19 -0.92
N ALA A 29 1.92 -6.32 -1.75
CA ALA A 29 2.75 -6.74 -2.88
C ALA A 29 4.02 -7.49 -2.43
N ASP A 30 4.60 -7.18 -1.26
CA ASP A 30 5.78 -7.88 -0.74
C ASP A 30 5.42 -9.33 -0.30
N GLU A 31 4.22 -9.54 0.29
CA GLU A 31 3.71 -10.87 0.63
C GLU A 31 3.40 -11.69 -0.64
N ILE A 32 2.79 -11.04 -1.64
CA ILE A 32 2.52 -11.64 -2.95
C ILE A 32 3.83 -12.03 -3.66
N GLU A 33 4.85 -11.15 -3.66
CA GLU A 33 6.17 -11.46 -4.22
C GLU A 33 6.76 -12.71 -3.59
N LYS A 34 6.72 -12.79 -2.25
CA LYS A 34 7.21 -13.94 -1.51
C LYS A 34 6.47 -15.22 -1.91
N GLN A 35 5.15 -15.20 -1.93
CA GLN A 35 4.33 -16.35 -2.30
C GLN A 35 4.61 -16.82 -3.74
N LEU A 36 4.67 -15.89 -4.71
CA LEU A 36 4.99 -16.21 -6.10
C LEU A 36 6.42 -16.78 -6.26
N ARG A 37 7.39 -16.32 -5.46
CA ARG A 37 8.74 -16.90 -5.47
C ARG A 37 8.78 -18.33 -4.93
N GLU A 38 8.04 -18.60 -3.85
CA GLU A 38 8.05 -19.89 -3.17
C GLU A 38 7.17 -20.94 -3.87
N GLN A 39 6.00 -20.53 -4.35
CA GLN A 39 4.97 -21.46 -4.86
C GLN A 39 4.81 -21.42 -6.38
N GLN A 40 5.27 -20.34 -7.05
CA GLN A 40 5.07 -20.09 -8.49
C GLN A 40 3.60 -19.92 -8.88
N PHE A 41 2.68 -19.78 -7.92
CA PHE A 41 1.27 -19.48 -8.15
C PHE A 41 0.64 -18.73 -6.97
N LEU A 42 -0.52 -18.12 -7.25
CA LEU A 42 -1.39 -17.47 -6.27
C LEU A 42 -2.84 -17.82 -6.59
N ASP A 43 -3.57 -18.32 -5.59
CA ASP A 43 -5.03 -18.53 -5.70
C ASP A 43 -5.75 -17.23 -5.33
N VAL A 44 -6.43 -16.62 -6.30
CA VAL A 44 -7.14 -15.36 -6.06
C VAL A 44 -8.49 -15.58 -5.37
N ALA A 45 -8.98 -16.82 -5.28
CA ALA A 45 -10.15 -17.13 -4.48
C ALA A 45 -9.93 -16.88 -2.98
N GLU A 46 -8.68 -16.93 -2.50
CA GLU A 46 -8.32 -16.54 -1.13
C GLU A 46 -8.60 -15.06 -0.85
N TYR A 47 -8.66 -14.22 -1.89
CA TYR A 47 -9.05 -12.82 -1.84
C TYR A 47 -10.56 -12.61 -2.08
N GLY A 48 -11.35 -13.69 -2.22
CA GLY A 48 -12.77 -13.60 -2.53
C GLY A 48 -13.08 -13.28 -4.00
N ILE A 49 -12.12 -13.47 -4.89
CA ILE A 49 -12.22 -13.17 -6.32
C ILE A 49 -12.50 -14.45 -7.07
N THR A 50 -13.69 -14.57 -7.67
CA THR A 50 -14.15 -15.83 -8.30
C THR A 50 -14.57 -15.71 -9.77
N ASP A 51 -14.81 -14.48 -10.23
CA ASP A 51 -15.21 -14.22 -11.62
C ASP A 51 -14.37 -13.08 -12.18
N VAL A 52 -13.47 -13.37 -13.11
CA VAL A 52 -12.42 -12.47 -13.56
C VAL A 52 -12.25 -12.50 -15.06
N ASP A 53 -12.26 -11.33 -15.69
CA ASP A 53 -11.71 -11.13 -17.02
C ASP A 53 -10.22 -10.75 -16.95
N TRP A 54 -9.37 -11.77 -16.88
CA TRP A 54 -7.92 -11.60 -16.82
C TRP A 54 -7.35 -10.85 -18.03
N ASN A 55 -7.88 -11.10 -19.22
CA ASN A 55 -7.40 -10.44 -20.44
C ASN A 55 -7.76 -8.96 -20.45
N ALA A 56 -8.98 -8.60 -20.08
CA ALA A 56 -9.39 -7.21 -19.94
C ALA A 56 -8.54 -6.47 -18.90
N PHE A 57 -8.18 -7.13 -17.80
CA PHE A 57 -7.26 -6.57 -16.82
C PHE A 57 -5.88 -6.31 -17.42
N LEU A 58 -5.29 -7.30 -18.12
CA LEU A 58 -3.97 -7.18 -18.73
C LEU A 58 -3.94 -6.06 -19.79
N ASP A 59 -4.97 -5.92 -20.61
CA ASP A 59 -5.07 -4.86 -21.63
C ASP A 59 -5.11 -3.47 -20.96
N LYS A 60 -5.90 -3.31 -19.91
CA LYS A 60 -5.97 -2.09 -19.11
C LYS A 60 -4.64 -1.79 -18.41
N TYR A 61 -3.99 -2.80 -17.86
CA TYR A 61 -2.71 -2.66 -17.18
C TYR A 61 -1.60 -2.30 -18.16
N GLU A 62 -1.55 -2.92 -19.33
CA GLU A 62 -0.57 -2.61 -20.39
C GLU A 62 -0.70 -1.15 -20.85
N ALA A 63 -1.93 -0.66 -21.05
CA ALA A 63 -2.17 0.75 -21.38
C ALA A 63 -1.65 1.70 -20.30
N LEU A 64 -1.85 1.37 -19.01
CA LEU A 64 -1.35 2.15 -17.87
C LEU A 64 0.18 2.09 -17.73
N THR A 65 0.80 0.94 -18.00
CA THR A 65 2.25 0.75 -17.87
C THR A 65 3.03 1.37 -19.02
N LYS A 66 2.50 1.36 -20.25
CA LYS A 66 3.08 2.10 -21.39
C LYS A 66 3.18 3.59 -21.10
N GLN A 67 2.16 4.19 -20.47
CA GLN A 67 2.19 5.59 -20.07
C GLN A 67 3.21 5.88 -18.95
N LYS A 68 3.55 4.89 -18.12
CA LYS A 68 4.43 5.02 -16.95
C LYS A 68 5.84 4.47 -17.16
N GLN A 69 6.21 4.05 -18.38
CA GLN A 69 7.49 3.38 -18.68
C GLN A 69 7.78 2.14 -17.81
N LEU A 70 6.76 1.50 -17.28
CA LEU A 70 6.89 0.26 -16.54
C LEU A 70 6.89 -0.90 -17.52
N ARG A 71 7.91 -1.76 -17.46
CA ARG A 71 7.92 -3.02 -18.22
C ARG A 71 7.05 -4.04 -17.48
N CYS A 72 5.91 -4.36 -18.05
CA CYS A 72 5.19 -5.57 -17.71
C CYS A 72 5.29 -6.55 -18.87
N GLU A 73 5.85 -7.70 -18.61
CA GLU A 73 5.86 -8.78 -19.58
C GLU A 73 4.58 -9.60 -19.35
N ARG A 74 3.57 -9.30 -20.19
CA ARG A 74 2.26 -9.97 -20.18
C ARG A 74 2.39 -11.49 -20.19
N ASP A 75 3.42 -11.99 -20.90
CA ASP A 75 3.68 -13.41 -21.09
C ASP A 75 4.29 -14.10 -19.84
N ASN A 76 4.63 -13.35 -18.80
CA ASN A 76 5.20 -13.92 -17.56
C ASN A 76 4.15 -14.50 -16.62
N LEU A 77 2.87 -14.22 -16.87
CA LEU A 77 1.76 -14.69 -16.04
C LEU A 77 0.69 -15.37 -16.88
N SER A 78 0.10 -16.41 -16.34
CA SER A 78 -1.10 -17.06 -16.87
C SER A 78 -2.19 -17.13 -15.81
N TYR A 79 -3.46 -17.21 -16.23
CA TYR A 79 -4.60 -17.32 -15.35
C TYR A 79 -5.52 -18.46 -15.77
N ALA A 80 -5.84 -19.33 -14.84
CA ALA A 80 -6.83 -20.40 -15.03
C ALA A 80 -7.37 -20.86 -13.68
N ASN A 81 -8.67 -21.15 -13.59
CA ASN A 81 -9.32 -21.71 -12.41
C ASN A 81 -8.99 -20.94 -11.13
N HIS A 82 -9.20 -19.62 -11.13
CA HIS A 82 -8.90 -18.68 -10.01
C HIS A 82 -7.41 -18.62 -9.60
N THR A 83 -6.52 -19.18 -10.40
CA THR A 83 -5.10 -19.25 -10.08
C THR A 83 -4.29 -18.45 -11.09
N ILE A 84 -3.51 -17.48 -10.58
CA ILE A 84 -2.44 -16.81 -11.31
C ILE A 84 -1.18 -17.67 -11.18
N ARG A 85 -0.55 -18.03 -12.29
CA ARG A 85 0.69 -18.82 -12.33
C ARG A 85 1.80 -18.02 -13.00
N VAL A 86 2.99 -18.16 -12.44
CA VAL A 86 4.21 -17.68 -13.10
C VAL A 86 4.56 -18.65 -14.23
N VAL A 87 4.79 -18.14 -15.42
CA VAL A 87 5.20 -18.96 -16.57
C VAL A 87 6.63 -19.45 -16.36
N ASP A 88 6.92 -20.68 -16.77
CA ASP A 88 8.23 -21.32 -16.61
C ASP A 88 9.36 -20.43 -17.16
N GLY A 89 10.37 -20.19 -16.34
CA GLY A 89 11.51 -19.33 -16.67
C GLY A 89 11.27 -17.82 -16.44
N ALA A 90 10.05 -17.38 -16.12
CA ALA A 90 9.78 -15.99 -15.81
C ALA A 90 10.36 -15.60 -14.46
N LYS A 91 10.94 -14.39 -14.39
CA LYS A 91 11.54 -13.87 -13.17
C LYS A 91 10.47 -13.26 -12.26
N VAL A 92 10.35 -13.80 -11.06
CA VAL A 92 9.54 -13.19 -10.00
C VAL A 92 10.31 -12.05 -9.36
N ASP A 93 9.83 -10.83 -9.54
CA ASP A 93 10.35 -9.63 -8.89
C ASP A 93 9.22 -8.73 -8.36
N SER A 94 9.59 -7.61 -7.76
CA SER A 94 8.64 -6.67 -7.19
C SER A 94 7.71 -6.01 -8.24
N TYR A 95 8.08 -5.99 -9.51
CA TYR A 95 7.23 -5.45 -10.58
C TYR A 95 6.12 -6.44 -10.92
N LEU A 96 6.46 -7.71 -11.10
CA LEU A 96 5.48 -8.78 -11.33
C LEU A 96 4.48 -8.87 -10.17
N ALA A 97 4.97 -8.83 -8.93
CA ALA A 97 4.12 -8.83 -7.75
C ALA A 97 3.20 -7.57 -7.67
N CYS A 98 3.70 -6.41 -8.12
CA CYS A 98 2.87 -5.22 -8.22
C CYS A 98 1.72 -5.38 -9.23
N VAL A 99 1.94 -6.07 -10.37
CA VAL A 99 0.88 -6.36 -11.34
C VAL A 99 -0.23 -7.17 -10.69
N VAL A 100 0.15 -8.27 -10.03
CA VAL A 100 -0.81 -9.14 -9.33
C VAL A 100 -1.54 -8.41 -8.21
N ALA A 101 -0.82 -7.60 -7.42
CA ALA A 101 -1.44 -6.79 -6.39
C ALA A 101 -2.43 -5.74 -6.94
N GLU A 102 -2.10 -5.10 -8.08
CA GLU A 102 -3.01 -4.15 -8.73
C GLU A 102 -4.25 -4.87 -9.27
N PHE A 103 -4.08 -6.05 -9.87
CA PHE A 103 -5.20 -6.88 -10.28
C PHE A 103 -6.16 -7.16 -9.12
N ILE A 104 -5.66 -7.70 -8.01
CA ILE A 104 -6.47 -8.01 -6.84
C ILE A 104 -7.18 -6.75 -6.31
N ARG A 105 -6.48 -5.61 -6.26
CA ARG A 105 -7.07 -4.34 -5.80
C ARG A 105 -8.22 -3.88 -6.68
N PHE A 106 -8.07 -3.99 -8.02
CA PHE A 106 -9.13 -3.59 -8.95
C PHE A 106 -10.33 -4.52 -8.86
N GLU A 107 -10.12 -5.84 -8.78
CA GLU A 107 -11.21 -6.80 -8.62
C GLU A 107 -11.97 -6.57 -7.30
N LEU A 108 -11.26 -6.26 -6.20
CA LEU A 108 -11.89 -5.92 -4.93
C LEU A 108 -12.71 -4.62 -5.00
N LEU A 109 -12.33 -3.67 -5.86
CA LEU A 109 -13.13 -2.46 -6.10
C LEU A 109 -14.38 -2.74 -6.94
N GLU A 110 -14.32 -3.73 -7.85
CA GLU A 110 -15.47 -4.14 -8.69
C GLU A 110 -16.38 -5.13 -7.98
N ALA A 111 -15.93 -5.71 -6.87
CA ALA A 111 -16.69 -6.73 -6.14
C ALA A 111 -18.06 -6.21 -5.69
N LYS A 112 -19.11 -6.94 -6.05
CA LYS A 112 -20.49 -6.65 -5.62
C LYS A 112 -20.64 -7.03 -4.14
N GLY A 113 -21.05 -6.07 -3.31
CA GLY A 113 -21.32 -6.31 -1.89
C GLY A 113 -20.43 -5.51 -0.95
N ASN A 114 -20.63 -5.69 0.36
CA ASN A 114 -19.86 -5.01 1.43
C ASN A 114 -18.52 -5.71 1.67
N VAL A 115 -17.58 -5.59 0.73
CA VAL A 115 -16.24 -6.14 0.92
C VAL A 115 -15.40 -5.17 1.76
N THR A 116 -14.86 -5.69 2.85
CA THR A 116 -13.83 -4.98 3.62
C THR A 116 -12.45 -5.50 3.21
N PHE A 117 -11.62 -4.61 2.69
CA PHE A 117 -10.25 -4.96 2.34
C PHE A 117 -9.27 -3.87 2.74
N THR A 118 -8.02 -4.27 2.89
CA THR A 118 -6.90 -3.38 3.25
C THR A 118 -5.80 -3.53 2.23
N ILE A 119 -5.25 -2.40 1.77
CA ILE A 119 -4.03 -2.38 0.98
C ILE A 119 -2.87 -1.85 1.81
N GLU A 120 -1.72 -2.53 1.76
CA GLU A 120 -0.46 -1.98 2.26
C GLU A 120 0.28 -1.28 1.13
N THR A 121 0.80 -0.07 1.38
CA THR A 121 1.51 0.72 0.37
C THR A 121 2.56 1.65 0.96
N VAL A 122 3.64 1.89 0.22
CA VAL A 122 4.59 2.97 0.54
C VAL A 122 4.00 4.34 0.27
N MET A 123 2.97 4.45 -0.58
CA MET A 123 2.33 5.71 -0.99
C MET A 123 3.30 6.73 -1.60
N SER A 124 4.28 6.26 -2.37
CA SER A 124 5.31 7.10 -3.00
C SER A 124 5.02 7.45 -4.46
N HIS A 125 3.82 7.16 -4.95
CA HIS A 125 3.39 7.40 -6.32
C HIS A 125 1.93 7.85 -6.33
N GLU A 126 1.60 8.82 -7.19
CA GLU A 126 0.26 9.42 -7.32
C GLU A 126 -0.84 8.40 -7.62
N SER A 127 -0.53 7.31 -8.32
CA SER A 127 -1.51 6.24 -8.59
C SER A 127 -2.17 5.66 -7.33
N LYS A 128 -1.62 5.89 -6.15
CA LYS A 128 -2.25 5.46 -4.89
C LYS A 128 -3.35 6.42 -4.47
N LEU A 129 -3.20 7.71 -4.79
CA LEU A 129 -4.25 8.71 -4.63
C LEU A 129 -5.38 8.47 -5.66
N ASP A 130 -5.02 8.14 -6.91
CA ASP A 130 -5.99 7.79 -7.96
C ASP A 130 -6.84 6.59 -7.55
N PHE A 131 -6.20 5.58 -6.95
CA PHE A 131 -6.91 4.41 -6.41
C PHE A 131 -7.87 4.79 -5.28
N MET A 132 -7.50 5.73 -4.40
CA MET A 132 -8.40 6.25 -3.36
C MET A 132 -9.59 6.98 -3.96
N ARG A 133 -9.38 7.79 -5.00
CA ARG A 133 -10.47 8.48 -5.74
C ARG A 133 -11.43 7.45 -6.34
N ALA A 134 -10.91 6.46 -7.07
CA ALA A 134 -11.70 5.39 -7.67
C ALA A 134 -12.51 4.61 -6.61
N ALA A 135 -11.93 4.35 -5.44
CA ALA A 135 -12.65 3.69 -4.34
C ALA A 135 -13.82 4.56 -3.83
N LYS A 136 -13.61 5.86 -3.67
CA LYS A 136 -14.70 6.78 -3.27
C LYS A 136 -15.80 6.87 -4.33
N GLU A 137 -15.46 6.94 -5.60
CA GLU A 137 -16.43 6.95 -6.72
C GLU A 137 -17.29 5.68 -6.72
N LYS A 138 -16.75 4.55 -6.27
CA LYS A 138 -17.47 3.28 -6.10
C LYS A 138 -18.19 3.15 -4.75
N GLY A 139 -18.24 4.23 -3.95
CA GLY A 139 -18.97 4.27 -2.69
C GLY A 139 -18.23 3.65 -1.48
N PHE A 140 -16.97 3.30 -1.62
CA PHE A 140 -16.21 2.82 -0.46
C PHE A 140 -15.93 3.96 0.52
N ARG A 141 -16.09 3.68 1.83
CA ARG A 141 -15.47 4.49 2.87
C ARG A 141 -13.99 4.19 2.93
N VAL A 142 -13.17 5.24 2.91
CA VAL A 142 -11.71 5.14 2.89
C VAL A 142 -11.14 5.51 4.26
N TYR A 143 -10.44 4.58 4.89
CA TYR A 143 -9.75 4.76 6.18
C TYR A 143 -8.24 4.67 5.95
N LEU A 144 -7.52 5.75 6.26
CA LEU A 144 -6.07 5.81 6.15
C LEU A 144 -5.41 5.58 7.50
N TYR A 145 -4.47 4.65 7.56
CA TYR A 145 -3.54 4.43 8.68
C TYR A 145 -2.14 4.75 8.17
N TYR A 146 -1.62 5.91 8.51
CA TYR A 146 -0.33 6.36 8.01
C TYR A 146 0.73 6.32 9.11
N VAL A 147 1.86 5.66 8.82
CA VAL A 147 2.97 5.51 9.74
C VAL A 147 4.22 6.11 9.14
N SER A 148 4.86 7.04 9.85
CA SER A 148 6.18 7.55 9.46
C SER A 148 7.13 7.62 10.65
N THR A 149 8.34 8.07 10.36
CA THR A 149 9.40 8.36 11.32
C THR A 149 9.88 9.79 11.11
N SER A 150 10.64 10.32 12.04
CA SER A 150 11.19 11.69 11.97
C SER A 150 12.29 11.86 10.93
N SER A 151 12.89 10.75 10.45
CA SER A 151 13.94 10.84 9.42
C SER A 151 14.06 9.54 8.60
N PRO A 152 14.54 9.63 7.35
CA PRO A 152 14.80 8.46 6.51
C PRO A 152 15.93 7.56 7.05
N GLU A 153 16.85 8.08 7.87
CA GLU A 153 17.95 7.33 8.49
C GLU A 153 17.41 6.21 9.38
N ILE A 154 16.37 6.50 10.17
CA ILE A 154 15.71 5.49 11.01
C ILE A 154 15.16 4.35 10.12
N ASN A 155 14.57 4.70 8.99
CA ASN A 155 14.02 3.73 8.05
C ASN A 155 15.11 2.87 7.41
N VAL A 156 16.23 3.49 6.98
CA VAL A 156 17.40 2.79 6.42
C VAL A 156 17.94 1.79 7.42
N GLY A 157 18.19 2.20 8.67
CA GLY A 157 18.69 1.30 9.73
C GLY A 157 17.74 0.13 10.01
N ARG A 158 16.44 0.36 10.02
CA ARG A 158 15.43 -0.70 10.24
C ARG A 158 15.37 -1.68 9.07
N VAL A 159 15.44 -1.19 7.82
CA VAL A 159 15.49 -2.06 6.64
C VAL A 159 16.77 -2.87 6.65
N ALA A 160 17.94 -2.31 6.99
CA ALA A 160 19.19 -3.03 7.11
C ALA A 160 19.11 -4.17 8.15
N THR A 161 18.55 -3.88 9.34
CA THR A 161 18.32 -4.90 10.39
C THR A 161 17.37 -6.01 9.92
N ARG A 162 16.30 -5.63 9.16
CA ARG A 162 15.37 -6.60 8.59
C ARG A 162 16.05 -7.53 7.59
N VAL A 163 16.92 -6.98 6.73
CA VAL A 163 17.68 -7.77 5.73
C VAL A 163 18.62 -8.75 6.41
N GLN A 164 19.30 -8.36 7.48
CA GLN A 164 20.14 -9.26 8.27
C GLN A 164 19.36 -10.46 8.84
N LYS A 165 18.06 -10.30 9.05
CA LYS A 165 17.13 -11.36 9.49
C LYS A 165 16.47 -12.12 8.34
N GLY A 166 16.97 -11.98 7.10
CA GLY A 166 16.43 -12.66 5.91
C GLY A 166 15.20 -12.00 5.29
N GLY A 167 14.85 -10.77 5.69
CA GLY A 167 13.71 -10.06 5.12
C GLY A 167 14.02 -9.36 3.80
N HIS A 168 12.96 -8.87 3.13
CA HIS A 168 13.03 -8.20 1.83
C HIS A 168 13.94 -6.96 1.86
N ASN A 169 14.84 -6.86 0.88
CA ASN A 169 15.78 -5.76 0.72
C ASN A 169 15.21 -4.63 -0.14
N VAL A 170 15.50 -3.39 0.25
CA VAL A 170 15.24 -2.18 -0.54
C VAL A 170 16.50 -1.33 -0.49
N SER A 171 17.01 -0.87 -1.65
CA SER A 171 18.20 -0.02 -1.68
C SER A 171 17.99 1.29 -0.92
N GLU A 172 19.06 1.79 -0.30
CA GLU A 172 19.02 3.01 0.51
C GLU A 172 18.47 4.20 -0.27
N ASP A 173 18.91 4.40 -1.52
CA ASP A 173 18.43 5.48 -2.37
C ASP A 173 16.91 5.43 -2.59
N LYS A 174 16.37 4.21 -2.78
CA LYS A 174 14.92 4.00 -2.90
C LYS A 174 14.20 4.30 -1.58
N ILE A 175 14.78 3.91 -0.43
CA ILE A 175 14.20 4.21 0.89
C ILE A 175 14.10 5.71 1.07
N ARG A 176 15.20 6.46 0.85
CA ARG A 176 15.27 7.91 1.00
C ARG A 176 14.32 8.64 0.05
N SER A 177 14.39 8.31 -1.23
CA SER A 177 13.51 8.92 -2.24
C SER A 177 12.02 8.65 -1.95
N ARG A 178 11.67 7.41 -1.59
CA ARG A 178 10.28 7.03 -1.28
C ARG A 178 9.79 7.63 0.04
N TYR A 179 10.69 7.88 1.01
CA TYR A 179 10.35 8.56 2.25
C TYR A 179 9.79 9.96 1.96
N VAL A 180 10.53 10.76 1.19
CA VAL A 180 10.10 12.11 0.82
C VAL A 180 8.80 12.08 0.02
N LYS A 181 8.73 11.26 -1.02
CA LYS A 181 7.55 11.16 -1.89
C LYS A 181 6.31 10.69 -1.12
N SER A 182 6.47 9.76 -0.18
CA SER A 182 5.37 9.28 0.65
C SER A 182 4.78 10.39 1.52
N LEU A 183 5.64 11.20 2.11
CA LEU A 183 5.22 12.37 2.91
C LEU A 183 4.58 13.46 2.06
N GLN A 184 5.07 13.70 0.84
CA GLN A 184 4.48 14.66 -0.10
C GLN A 184 3.03 14.31 -0.49
N HIS A 185 2.69 13.02 -0.54
CA HIS A 185 1.32 12.56 -0.84
C HIS A 185 0.42 12.50 0.40
N LEU A 186 0.96 12.70 1.60
CA LEU A 186 0.20 12.47 2.84
C LEU A 186 -1.00 13.41 2.97
N HIS A 187 -0.82 14.70 2.73
CA HIS A 187 -1.91 15.68 2.85
C HIS A 187 -3.09 15.33 1.94
N ASP A 188 -2.83 15.08 0.66
CA ASP A 188 -3.87 14.71 -0.29
C ASP A 188 -4.55 13.38 0.08
N ALA A 189 -3.78 12.41 0.58
CA ALA A 189 -4.33 11.14 1.06
C ALA A 189 -5.25 11.33 2.27
N ILE A 190 -4.91 12.26 3.19
CA ILE A 190 -5.76 12.62 4.32
C ILE A 190 -7.09 13.19 3.81
N LEU A 191 -7.05 14.16 2.91
CA LEU A 191 -8.24 14.80 2.36
C LEU A 191 -9.14 13.85 1.56
N LEU A 192 -8.57 12.82 0.94
CA LEU A 192 -9.32 11.76 0.24
C LEU A 192 -9.93 10.72 1.19
N SER A 193 -9.57 10.74 2.47
CA SER A 193 -10.04 9.77 3.46
C SER A 193 -11.31 10.23 4.16
N ASP A 194 -12.19 9.29 4.50
CA ASP A 194 -13.31 9.54 5.42
C ASP A 194 -12.82 9.63 6.86
N ARG A 195 -11.73 8.91 7.19
CA ARG A 195 -10.93 9.09 8.40
C ARG A 195 -9.46 8.79 8.13
N ALA A 196 -8.56 9.55 8.76
CA ALA A 196 -7.14 9.24 8.73
C ALA A 196 -6.55 9.24 10.15
N TYR A 197 -5.69 8.25 10.40
CA TYR A 197 -4.98 8.06 11.66
C TYR A 197 -3.49 8.14 11.40
N ILE A 198 -2.81 9.11 12.02
CA ILE A 198 -1.40 9.43 11.79
C ILE A 198 -0.57 8.95 12.97
N PHE A 199 0.42 8.11 12.68
CA PHE A 199 1.30 7.51 13.68
C PHE A 199 2.75 7.90 13.44
N ASP A 200 3.44 8.31 14.50
CA ASP A 200 4.89 8.42 14.53
C ASP A 200 5.49 7.15 15.15
N ASN A 201 6.47 6.58 14.47
CA ASN A 201 7.21 5.42 14.94
C ASN A 201 8.72 5.71 14.97
N SER A 202 9.12 6.91 15.40
CA SER A 202 10.54 7.29 15.48
C SER A 202 11.28 6.60 16.62
N THR A 203 10.55 6.19 17.67
CA THR A 203 11.08 5.55 18.88
C THR A 203 10.79 4.04 18.90
N SER A 204 10.78 3.44 20.07
CA SER A 204 10.52 2.01 20.27
C SER A 204 9.05 1.61 20.14
N SER A 205 8.13 2.57 20.14
CA SER A 205 6.69 2.31 20.05
C SER A 205 6.00 3.29 19.10
N HIS A 206 4.91 2.80 18.49
CA HIS A 206 4.03 3.67 17.71
C HIS A 206 3.29 4.66 18.63
N ARG A 207 3.33 5.94 18.25
CA ARG A 207 2.58 6.99 18.92
C ARG A 207 1.49 7.50 17.99
N TRP A 208 0.26 7.46 18.43
CA TRP A 208 -0.86 8.05 17.70
C TRP A 208 -0.82 9.57 17.86
N ILE A 209 -0.51 10.29 16.76
CA ILE A 209 -0.24 11.73 16.80
C ILE A 209 -1.47 12.56 16.45
N ALA A 210 -2.20 12.15 15.40
CA ALA A 210 -3.34 12.92 14.92
C ALA A 210 -4.40 12.03 14.29
N GLU A 211 -5.63 12.55 14.27
CA GLU A 211 -6.78 11.97 13.61
C GLU A 211 -7.45 13.05 12.75
N TYR A 212 -7.80 12.68 11.53
CA TYR A 212 -8.63 13.49 10.64
C TYR A 212 -10.03 12.89 10.53
N ASP A 213 -11.04 13.76 10.60
CA ASP A 213 -12.44 13.42 10.36
C ASP A 213 -12.91 14.08 9.06
N GLY A 214 -13.15 13.28 8.03
CA GLY A 214 -13.56 13.76 6.71
C GLY A 214 -14.97 14.36 6.69
N ALA A 215 -15.83 14.04 7.66
CA ALA A 215 -17.17 14.63 7.75
C ALA A 215 -17.13 16.09 8.23
N THR A 216 -16.17 16.44 9.08
CA THR A 216 -15.99 17.80 9.62
C THR A 216 -14.83 18.55 8.98
N GLY A 217 -13.93 17.85 8.28
CA GLY A 217 -12.68 18.42 7.77
C GLY A 217 -11.66 18.77 8.86
N GLN A 218 -11.86 18.29 10.09
CA GLN A 218 -11.02 18.66 11.23
C GLN A 218 -9.90 17.65 11.48
N ILE A 219 -8.74 18.17 11.87
CA ILE A 219 -7.63 17.40 12.39
C ILE A 219 -7.54 17.60 13.90
N THR A 220 -7.59 16.51 14.65
CA THR A 220 -7.42 16.51 16.11
C THR A 220 -6.07 15.91 16.46
N TYR A 221 -5.22 16.68 17.14
CA TYR A 221 -3.97 16.19 17.69
C TYR A 221 -4.19 15.46 19.00
N LYS A 222 -3.49 14.35 19.17
CA LYS A 222 -3.59 13.48 20.38
C LYS A 222 -2.44 13.70 21.35
N MET A 223 -1.49 14.58 21.01
CA MET A 223 -0.30 14.88 21.80
C MET A 223 0.05 16.37 21.70
N ASP A 224 0.58 16.93 22.78
CA ASP A 224 1.03 18.32 22.82
C ASP A 224 2.30 18.54 22.00
N ALA A 225 3.24 17.57 22.05
CA ALA A 225 4.49 17.61 21.29
C ALA A 225 4.32 16.89 19.95
N VAL A 226 3.94 17.64 18.92
CA VAL A 226 3.75 17.13 17.56
C VAL A 226 5.08 17.09 16.82
N PRO A 227 5.49 15.95 16.22
CA PRO A 227 6.72 15.86 15.42
C PRO A 227 6.71 16.83 14.24
N SER A 228 7.89 17.39 13.92
CA SER A 228 8.05 18.40 12.85
C SER A 228 7.55 17.90 11.49
N TRP A 229 7.78 16.63 11.15
CA TRP A 229 7.29 16.07 9.90
C TRP A 229 5.75 16.07 9.80
N VAL A 230 5.05 15.88 10.92
CA VAL A 230 3.57 15.97 10.96
C VAL A 230 3.14 17.42 10.69
N ILE A 231 3.77 18.40 11.35
CA ILE A 231 3.46 19.81 11.12
C ILE A 231 3.68 20.18 9.64
N THR A 232 4.80 19.71 9.06
CA THR A 232 5.17 20.03 7.68
C THR A 232 4.25 19.40 6.65
N TYR A 233 3.84 18.15 6.83
CA TYR A 233 3.18 17.37 5.76
C TYR A 233 1.70 17.07 6.02
N VAL A 234 1.20 17.26 7.23
CA VAL A 234 -0.23 17.09 7.53
C VAL A 234 -0.99 18.42 7.37
N ASN A 235 -0.39 19.52 7.78
CA ASN A 235 -1.01 20.85 7.77
C ASN A 235 -0.69 21.69 6.52
N GLN A 236 -0.23 21.10 5.41
CA GLN A 236 0.10 21.90 4.23
C GLN A 236 -1.13 22.72 3.79
N PRO A 237 -1.07 24.04 3.80
CA PRO A 237 -2.07 24.84 3.10
C PRO A 237 -1.93 24.58 1.61
N LYS A 238 -3.06 24.45 0.93
CA LYS A 238 -3.10 24.47 -0.54
C LYS A 238 -2.60 25.77 -1.09
#